data_8b81deeac9310ec2b456f1e68f7c7fa1
#
_entry.id   8b81deeac9310ec2b456f1e68f7c7fa1
#
_cell.length_a   1.000
_cell.length_b   1.000
_cell.length_c   1.000
_cell.angle_alpha   90.00
_cell.angle_beta   90.00
_cell.angle_gamma   90.00
#
_symmetry.space_group_name_H-M   'P 1'
#
loop_
_entity.id
_entity.type
_entity.pdbx_description
1 polymer ?
#
loop_
_entity_poly.entity_id
_entity_poly.type
_entity_poly.pdbx_seq_one_letter_code
_entity_poly.pdbx_strand_id
1 'polypeptide(L)'
;VRKFAGTEIAQNLIHEILFYCEVDFKFFTQAVEALGDSIPDCGMKAMIFDAYDKLKAKQLTGQAPDFELPNVKGQKIRLADFRGKHVLLDFWASWCAPCRKKNKELNLQYPELRDAGLEVISVSLDSKKTLWLQALKEDRVEWIQLIDETGFEQSKVREAYKVEQVPTVYLIGPDGNILLKNPEIEEIHEIVKQERA
;
A
#
# COMPACT_ATOMS: atom_id res chain seq x y z
N VAL A 1 7.53 -42.15 -2.45
CA VAL A 1 6.95 -40.77 -2.36
C VAL A 1 5.92 -40.79 -1.24
N ARG A 2 6.30 -40.34 -0.04
CA ARG A 2 5.42 -40.31 1.15
C ARG A 2 4.38 -39.23 0.98
N LYS A 3 3.11 -39.59 1.21
CA LYS A 3 1.96 -38.71 1.29
C LYS A 3 2.17 -37.67 2.42
N PHE A 4 2.54 -36.45 2.07
CA PHE A 4 2.44 -35.29 2.94
C PHE A 4 1.13 -34.55 2.68
N ALA A 5 0.04 -35.29 2.58
CA ALA A 5 -1.26 -34.71 2.42
C ALA A 5 -1.85 -34.41 3.80
N GLY A 6 -2.16 -33.14 4.06
CA GLY A 6 -3.10 -32.75 5.10
C GLY A 6 -2.59 -32.84 6.54
N THR A 7 -1.29 -32.70 6.78
CA THR A 7 -0.78 -32.67 8.15
C THR A 7 -0.80 -31.24 8.70
N GLU A 8 -1.09 -31.13 9.98
CA GLU A 8 -0.97 -29.92 10.79
C GLU A 8 0.34 -29.16 10.57
N ILE A 9 1.42 -29.92 10.22
CA ILE A 9 2.74 -29.41 9.86
C ILE A 9 2.71 -28.59 8.57
N ALA A 10 1.98 -29.03 7.52
CA ALA A 10 1.89 -28.27 6.27
C ALA A 10 1.03 -27.01 6.45
N GLN A 11 0.00 -27.08 7.30
CA GLN A 11 -0.81 -25.92 7.69
C GLN A 11 0.00 -24.89 8.47
N ASN A 12 0.75 -25.35 9.45
CA ASN A 12 1.63 -24.49 10.23
C ASN A 12 2.76 -23.90 9.37
N LEU A 13 3.34 -24.67 8.44
CA LEU A 13 4.38 -24.18 7.53
C LEU A 13 3.84 -23.09 6.58
N ILE A 14 2.65 -23.28 6.02
CA ILE A 14 1.98 -22.26 5.18
C ILE A 14 1.62 -21.04 6.03
N HIS A 15 1.11 -21.23 7.24
CA HIS A 15 0.82 -20.16 8.17
C HIS A 15 2.10 -19.41 8.58
N GLU A 16 3.19 -20.10 8.86
CA GLU A 16 4.48 -19.49 9.16
C GLU A 16 5.07 -18.75 7.94
N ILE A 17 5.02 -19.35 6.75
CA ILE A 17 5.48 -18.69 5.53
C ILE A 17 4.66 -17.42 5.25
N LEU A 18 3.34 -17.46 5.44
CA LEU A 18 2.47 -16.31 5.19
C LEU A 18 2.50 -15.25 6.29
N PHE A 19 2.85 -15.63 7.53
CA PHE A 19 2.80 -14.77 8.70
C PHE A 19 4.16 -14.25 9.16
N TYR A 20 5.23 -15.04 9.02
CA TYR A 20 6.58 -14.71 9.50
C TYR A 20 7.58 -14.38 8.41
N CYS A 21 7.36 -14.86 7.20
CA CYS A 21 8.25 -14.56 6.08
C CYS A 21 7.61 -13.46 5.26
N GLU A 22 7.39 -12.25 5.65
CA GLU A 22 6.94 -11.15 4.78
C GLU A 22 6.93 -11.55 3.27
N VAL A 23 6.21 -12.65 2.97
CA VAL A 23 6.10 -13.12 1.58
C VAL A 23 5.34 -12.02 0.89
N ASP A 24 6.04 -11.32 0.02
CA ASP A 24 5.45 -10.30 -0.80
C ASP A 24 4.18 -10.88 -1.42
N PHE A 25 3.05 -10.31 -1.03
CA PHE A 25 1.73 -10.72 -1.52
C PHE A 25 1.74 -10.83 -3.04
N LYS A 26 2.44 -9.94 -3.73
CA LYS A 26 2.59 -9.91 -5.17
C LYS A 26 3.31 -11.16 -5.67
N PHE A 27 4.44 -11.51 -5.05
CA PHE A 27 5.16 -12.74 -5.41
C PHE A 27 4.31 -13.98 -5.21
N PHE A 28 3.57 -14.07 -4.09
CA PHE A 28 2.67 -15.19 -3.81
C PHE A 28 1.53 -15.29 -4.83
N THR A 29 0.87 -14.18 -5.15
CA THR A 29 -0.23 -14.17 -6.13
C THR A 29 0.26 -14.50 -7.53
N GLN A 30 1.38 -13.93 -7.97
CA GLN A 30 1.98 -14.25 -9.27
C GLN A 30 2.39 -15.73 -9.36
N ALA A 31 2.96 -16.29 -8.28
CA ALA A 31 3.33 -17.70 -8.25
C ALA A 31 2.09 -18.60 -8.30
N VAL A 32 1.01 -18.29 -7.60
CA VAL A 32 -0.23 -19.06 -7.63
C VAL A 32 -0.91 -18.96 -9.00
N GLU A 33 -0.94 -17.77 -9.60
CA GLU A 33 -1.52 -17.56 -10.95
C GLU A 33 -0.69 -18.27 -12.04
N ALA A 34 0.64 -18.23 -11.96
CA ALA A 34 1.52 -18.88 -12.93
C ALA A 34 1.54 -20.41 -12.81
N LEU A 35 1.44 -20.94 -11.60
CA LEU A 35 1.59 -22.37 -11.31
C LEU A 35 0.28 -23.08 -11.02
N GLY A 36 -0.85 -22.37 -10.96
CA GLY A 36 -2.13 -22.89 -10.48
C GLY A 36 -2.57 -24.19 -11.14
N ASP A 37 -2.44 -24.30 -12.45
CA ASP A 37 -2.79 -25.52 -13.20
C ASP A 37 -1.74 -26.63 -13.08
N SER A 38 -0.50 -26.26 -12.73
CA SER A 38 0.61 -27.19 -12.55
C SER A 38 0.70 -27.76 -11.13
N ILE A 39 -0.02 -27.16 -10.17
CA ILE A 39 -0.08 -27.67 -8.81
C ILE A 39 -0.93 -28.96 -8.81
N PRO A 40 -0.37 -30.11 -8.39
CA PRO A 40 -1.12 -31.36 -8.35
C PRO A 40 -2.39 -31.22 -7.50
N ASP A 41 -3.48 -31.84 -7.96
CA ASP A 41 -4.74 -31.86 -7.22
C ASP A 41 -4.59 -32.67 -5.93
N CYS A 42 -4.31 -31.96 -4.85
CA CYS A 42 -4.10 -32.50 -3.51
C CYS A 42 -4.62 -31.50 -2.46
N GLY A 43 -4.75 -31.95 -1.23
CA GLY A 43 -5.21 -31.07 -0.14
C GLY A 43 -4.38 -29.78 0.04
N MET A 44 -3.11 -29.79 -0.34
CA MET A 44 -2.26 -28.60 -0.34
C MET A 44 -2.70 -27.56 -1.38
N LYS A 45 -3.13 -27.99 -2.56
CA LYS A 45 -3.68 -27.09 -3.59
C LYS A 45 -4.86 -26.31 -3.05
N ALA A 46 -5.83 -26.99 -2.45
CA ALA A 46 -7.01 -26.36 -1.85
C ALA A 46 -6.61 -25.34 -0.78
N MET A 47 -5.61 -25.63 0.04
CA MET A 47 -5.12 -24.70 1.08
C MET A 47 -4.42 -23.46 0.49
N ILE A 48 -3.62 -23.66 -0.57
CA ILE A 48 -2.95 -22.55 -1.27
C ILE A 48 -3.99 -21.61 -1.88
N PHE A 49 -5.01 -22.17 -2.55
CA PHE A 49 -6.06 -21.36 -3.16
C PHE A 49 -6.97 -20.71 -2.12
N ASP A 50 -7.28 -21.35 -1.00
CA ASP A 50 -8.02 -20.73 0.11
C ASP A 50 -7.23 -19.55 0.72
N ALA A 51 -5.92 -19.72 0.91
CA ALA A 51 -5.04 -18.63 1.36
C ALA A 51 -4.97 -17.49 0.33
N TYR A 52 -4.85 -17.83 -0.96
CA TYR A 52 -4.86 -16.85 -2.04
C TYR A 52 -6.16 -16.05 -2.07
N ASP A 53 -7.31 -16.70 -2.03
CA ASP A 53 -8.63 -16.06 -2.04
C ASP A 53 -8.83 -15.16 -0.80
N LYS A 54 -8.40 -15.61 0.38
CA LYS A 54 -8.44 -14.81 1.61
C LYS A 54 -7.56 -13.56 1.53
N LEU A 55 -6.34 -13.70 0.97
CA LEU A 55 -5.43 -12.58 0.78
C LEU A 55 -5.96 -11.60 -0.28
N LYS A 56 -6.50 -12.13 -1.39
CA LYS A 56 -7.10 -11.32 -2.45
C LYS A 56 -8.33 -10.55 -1.95
N ALA A 57 -9.18 -11.18 -1.13
CA ALA A 57 -10.34 -10.52 -0.52
C ALA A 57 -9.96 -9.40 0.46
N LYS A 58 -8.77 -9.44 1.05
CA LYS A 58 -8.26 -8.37 1.90
C LYS A 58 -7.75 -7.16 1.12
N GLN A 59 -7.42 -7.33 -0.15
CA GLN A 59 -6.97 -6.21 -0.97
C GLN A 59 -8.13 -5.26 -1.27
N LEU A 60 -7.82 -3.98 -1.21
CA LEU A 60 -8.72 -2.95 -1.71
C LEU A 60 -8.47 -2.81 -3.22
N THR A 61 -9.53 -2.99 -4.01
CA THR A 61 -9.52 -2.86 -5.47
C THR A 61 -10.68 -1.99 -5.93
N GLY A 62 -10.63 -1.54 -7.19
CA GLY A 62 -11.65 -0.65 -7.74
C GLY A 62 -11.48 0.79 -7.30
N GLN A 63 -12.56 1.54 -7.18
CA GLN A 63 -12.51 2.96 -6.84
C GLN A 63 -11.90 3.21 -5.47
N ALA A 64 -10.88 4.07 -5.42
CA ALA A 64 -10.27 4.53 -4.19
C ALA A 64 -11.32 5.28 -3.35
N PRO A 65 -11.51 4.92 -2.07
CA PRO A 65 -12.41 5.65 -1.17
C PRO A 65 -12.04 7.13 -1.11
N ASP A 66 -13.02 8.01 -1.34
CA ASP A 66 -12.80 9.44 -1.21
C ASP A 66 -12.69 9.83 0.27
N PHE A 67 -11.89 10.85 0.54
CA PHE A 67 -11.74 11.43 1.86
C PHE A 67 -11.48 12.93 1.76
N GLU A 68 -11.68 13.65 2.86
CA GLU A 68 -11.33 15.05 3.01
C GLU A 68 -10.54 15.23 4.31
N LEU A 69 -9.28 15.65 4.21
CA LEU A 69 -8.38 15.82 5.34
C LEU A 69 -7.64 17.18 5.27
N PRO A 70 -7.27 17.75 6.42
CA PRO A 70 -6.53 19.00 6.48
C PRO A 70 -5.05 18.79 6.11
N ASN A 71 -4.51 19.76 5.35
CA ASN A 71 -3.09 19.87 5.09
C ASN A 71 -2.35 20.64 6.21
N VAL A 72 -1.06 20.90 6.02
CA VAL A 72 -0.22 21.66 6.98
C VAL A 72 -0.76 23.06 7.29
N LYS A 73 -1.49 23.68 6.36
CA LYS A 73 -2.12 25.00 6.50
C LYS A 73 -3.54 24.94 7.06
N GLY A 74 -4.07 23.73 7.33
CA GLY A 74 -5.44 23.52 7.76
C GLY A 74 -6.49 23.59 6.63
N GLN A 75 -6.05 23.67 5.37
CA GLN A 75 -6.95 23.63 4.22
C GLN A 75 -7.39 22.18 3.99
N LYS A 76 -8.68 21.99 3.76
CA LYS A 76 -9.23 20.67 3.45
C LYS A 76 -8.93 20.30 2.01
N ILE A 77 -8.37 19.12 1.84
CA ILE A 77 -7.99 18.53 0.55
C ILE A 77 -8.77 17.22 0.40
N ARG A 78 -9.37 17.03 -0.74
CA ARG A 78 -10.08 15.80 -1.10
C ARG A 78 -9.28 14.99 -2.10
N LEU A 79 -9.31 13.67 -1.97
CA LEU A 79 -8.69 12.81 -2.98
C LEU A 79 -9.33 13.01 -4.37
N ALA A 80 -10.63 13.24 -4.41
CA ALA A 80 -11.37 13.50 -5.66
C ALA A 80 -10.86 14.72 -6.45
N ASP A 81 -10.18 15.68 -5.81
CA ASP A 81 -9.62 16.87 -6.47
C ASP A 81 -8.45 16.52 -7.41
N PHE A 82 -7.94 15.30 -7.33
CA PHE A 82 -6.82 14.80 -8.15
C PHE A 82 -7.26 13.87 -9.29
N ARG A 83 -8.56 13.81 -9.59
CA ARG A 83 -9.03 13.07 -10.78
C ARG A 83 -8.34 13.56 -12.05
N GLY A 84 -8.02 12.64 -12.95
CA GLY A 84 -7.25 12.93 -14.16
C GLY A 84 -5.73 12.87 -13.98
N LYS A 85 -5.26 12.54 -12.77
CA LYS A 85 -3.83 12.37 -12.47
C LYS A 85 -3.58 11.02 -11.81
N HIS A 86 -2.37 10.49 -11.99
CA HIS A 86 -1.88 9.42 -11.11
C HIS A 86 -1.59 9.98 -9.72
N VAL A 87 -2.00 9.24 -8.70
CA VAL A 87 -1.76 9.61 -7.29
C VAL A 87 -1.03 8.48 -6.58
N LEU A 88 0.10 8.80 -5.97
CA LEU A 88 0.76 7.94 -4.99
C LEU A 88 0.26 8.34 -3.61
N LEU A 89 -0.65 7.54 -3.05
CA LEU A 89 -1.24 7.75 -1.74
C LEU A 89 -0.48 6.93 -0.70
N ASP A 90 0.22 7.60 0.21
CA ASP A 90 1.06 6.99 1.24
C ASP A 90 0.46 7.20 2.63
N PHE A 91 0.29 6.11 3.37
CA PHE A 91 -0.12 6.13 4.78
C PHE A 91 1.08 5.93 5.68
N TRP A 92 1.30 6.88 6.58
CA TRP A 92 2.47 6.91 7.44
C TRP A 92 2.19 7.50 8.83
N ALA A 93 3.22 7.59 9.67
CA ALA A 93 3.15 8.32 10.93
C ALA A 93 4.54 8.76 11.38
N SER A 94 4.63 9.80 12.20
CA SER A 94 5.89 10.33 12.72
C SER A 94 6.69 9.34 13.57
N TRP A 95 6.01 8.44 14.26
CA TRP A 95 6.57 7.38 15.09
C TRP A 95 7.01 6.14 14.29
N CYS A 96 6.67 6.06 13.00
CA CYS A 96 7.02 4.94 12.13
C CYS A 96 8.42 5.14 11.54
N ALA A 97 9.42 4.51 12.11
CA ALA A 97 10.80 4.61 11.63
C ALA A 97 11.00 4.15 10.18
N PRO A 98 10.41 3.02 9.70
CA PRO A 98 10.47 2.65 8.29
C PRO A 98 9.82 3.69 7.36
N CYS A 99 8.71 4.32 7.77
CA CYS A 99 8.07 5.39 7.01
C CYS A 99 9.00 6.60 6.83
N ARG A 100 9.66 7.01 7.91
CA ARG A 100 10.62 8.13 7.92
C ARG A 100 11.81 7.86 6.99
N LYS A 101 12.27 6.61 6.92
CA LYS A 101 13.29 6.19 5.96
C LYS A 101 12.78 6.31 4.53
N LYS A 102 11.58 5.79 4.26
CA LYS A 102 10.94 5.84 2.94
C LYS A 102 10.70 7.29 2.47
N ASN A 103 10.30 8.20 3.37
CA ASN A 103 10.17 9.62 3.04
C ASN A 103 11.48 10.22 2.51
N LYS A 104 12.62 9.88 3.13
CA LYS A 104 13.94 10.37 2.69
C LYS A 104 14.35 9.79 1.34
N GLU A 105 14.04 8.53 1.09
CA GLU A 105 14.28 7.89 -0.20
C GLU A 105 13.39 8.49 -1.31
N LEU A 106 12.11 8.73 -1.00
CA LEU A 106 11.17 9.35 -1.93
C LEU A 106 11.54 10.80 -2.26
N ASN A 107 12.10 11.57 -1.33
CA ASN A 107 12.60 12.92 -1.59
C ASN A 107 13.61 12.96 -2.76
N LEU A 108 14.44 11.93 -2.90
CA LEU A 108 15.44 11.87 -3.97
C LEU A 108 14.82 11.67 -5.36
N GLN A 109 13.66 11.04 -5.39
CA GLN A 109 12.96 10.64 -6.62
C GLN A 109 11.77 11.55 -6.94
N TYR A 110 11.30 12.30 -5.95
CA TYR A 110 10.11 13.14 -6.08
C TYR A 110 10.15 14.13 -7.23
N PRO A 111 11.28 14.83 -7.53
CA PRO A 111 11.33 15.72 -8.68
C PRO A 111 11.03 15.01 -10.00
N GLU A 112 11.60 13.82 -10.24
CA GLU A 112 11.37 13.02 -11.44
C GLU A 112 9.91 12.53 -11.52
N LEU A 113 9.37 12.03 -10.43
CA LEU A 113 7.99 11.56 -10.34
C LEU A 113 6.98 12.69 -10.61
N ARG A 114 7.20 13.86 -10.02
CA ARG A 114 6.39 15.06 -10.24
C ARG A 114 6.43 15.50 -11.69
N ASP A 115 7.61 15.55 -12.29
CA ASP A 115 7.81 15.94 -13.69
C ASP A 115 7.19 14.89 -14.64
N ALA A 116 7.10 13.64 -14.19
CA ALA A 116 6.34 12.59 -14.86
C ALA A 116 4.81 12.72 -14.66
N GLY A 117 4.32 13.69 -13.88
CA GLY A 117 2.89 13.98 -13.67
C GLY A 117 2.23 13.16 -12.57
N LEU A 118 3.03 12.51 -11.72
CA LEU A 118 2.54 11.84 -10.52
C LEU A 118 2.34 12.85 -9.39
N GLU A 119 1.17 12.85 -8.79
CA GLU A 119 0.93 13.55 -7.52
C GLU A 119 1.24 12.61 -6.35
N VAL A 120 1.98 13.09 -5.38
CA VAL A 120 2.23 12.37 -4.13
C VAL A 120 1.43 13.00 -3.00
N ILE A 121 0.65 12.17 -2.31
CA ILE A 121 -0.18 12.59 -1.17
C ILE A 121 0.12 11.64 -0.02
N SER A 122 0.64 12.16 1.08
CA SER A 122 0.83 11.35 2.29
C SER A 122 -0.22 11.72 3.34
N VAL A 123 -0.83 10.69 3.93
CA VAL A 123 -1.79 10.80 5.03
C VAL A 123 -1.12 10.31 6.30
N SER A 124 -0.86 11.24 7.21
CA SER A 124 -0.37 10.90 8.54
C SER A 124 -1.51 10.40 9.42
N LEU A 125 -1.26 9.32 10.14
CA LEU A 125 -2.13 8.72 11.14
C LEU A 125 -1.67 9.08 12.57
N ASP A 126 -1.06 10.25 12.73
CA ASP A 126 -0.65 10.79 14.02
C ASP A 126 -1.84 11.41 14.76
N SER A 127 -2.02 11.08 16.02
CA SER A 127 -2.98 11.77 16.90
C SER A 127 -2.49 13.13 17.41
N LYS A 128 -1.22 13.48 17.16
CA LYS A 128 -0.60 14.73 17.60
C LYS A 128 0.01 15.48 16.43
N LYS A 129 -0.68 16.52 15.98
CA LYS A 129 -0.23 17.39 14.87
C LYS A 129 1.19 17.94 15.06
N THR A 130 1.60 18.22 16.29
CA THR A 130 2.93 18.74 16.60
C THR A 130 4.05 17.77 16.24
N LEU A 131 3.87 16.45 16.51
CA LEU A 131 4.85 15.42 16.18
C LEU A 131 4.93 15.22 14.67
N TRP A 132 3.79 15.21 13.98
CA TRP A 132 3.72 15.19 12.52
C TRP A 132 4.48 16.35 11.89
N LEU A 133 4.20 17.60 12.31
CA LEU A 133 4.89 18.79 11.78
C LEU A 133 6.41 18.78 12.05
N GLN A 134 6.82 18.28 13.20
CA GLN A 134 8.24 18.10 13.51
C GLN A 134 8.87 17.09 12.55
N ALA A 135 8.21 15.94 12.33
CA ALA A 135 8.69 14.91 11.43
C ALA A 135 8.83 15.41 9.99
N LEU A 136 7.84 16.16 9.48
CA LEU A 136 7.89 16.76 8.14
C LEU A 136 9.10 17.69 7.97
N LYS A 137 9.38 18.51 8.98
CA LYS A 137 10.53 19.43 8.98
C LYS A 137 11.86 18.66 8.98
N GLU A 138 11.96 17.62 9.80
CA GLU A 138 13.18 16.80 9.90
C GLU A 138 13.45 16.01 8.62
N ASP A 139 12.40 15.45 8.00
CA ASP A 139 12.51 14.65 6.77
C ASP A 139 12.53 15.52 5.50
N ARG A 140 12.27 16.83 5.62
CA ARG A 140 12.23 17.79 4.49
C ARG A 140 11.27 17.37 3.38
N VAL A 141 10.07 16.94 3.76
CA VAL A 141 9.05 16.45 2.82
C VAL A 141 8.43 17.62 2.06
N GLU A 142 8.40 17.55 0.71
CA GLU A 142 7.97 18.65 -0.15
C GLU A 142 6.61 18.43 -0.85
N TRP A 143 6.09 17.21 -0.86
CA TRP A 143 4.79 16.91 -1.47
C TRP A 143 3.60 17.13 -0.52
N ILE A 144 2.39 16.88 -1.02
CA ILE A 144 1.15 17.13 -0.26
C ILE A 144 1.10 16.26 0.99
N GLN A 145 0.96 16.92 2.13
CA GLN A 145 0.90 16.28 3.44
C GLN A 145 -0.44 16.57 4.12
N LEU A 146 -1.13 15.51 4.47
CA LEU A 146 -2.42 15.53 5.16
C LEU A 146 -2.30 14.81 6.50
N ILE A 147 -3.21 15.11 7.41
CA ILE A 147 -3.27 14.43 8.71
C ILE A 147 -4.69 14.01 9.05
N ASP A 148 -4.84 12.77 9.54
CA ASP A 148 -6.01 12.32 10.27
C ASP A 148 -5.71 12.32 11.76
N GLU A 149 -6.06 13.42 12.44
CA GLU A 149 -5.77 13.61 13.87
C GLU A 149 -6.52 12.64 14.80
N THR A 150 -7.43 11.80 14.27
CA THR A 150 -8.05 10.73 15.06
C THR A 150 -7.06 9.64 15.43
N GLY A 151 -5.92 9.59 14.73
CA GLY A 151 -4.84 8.65 15.00
C GLY A 151 -5.09 7.26 14.41
N PHE A 152 -4.05 6.42 14.45
CA PHE A 152 -4.02 5.14 13.78
C PHE A 152 -5.25 4.26 14.09
N GLU A 153 -5.60 4.10 15.36
CA GLU A 153 -6.66 3.18 15.78
C GLU A 153 -8.07 3.65 15.42
N GLN A 154 -8.31 4.96 15.34
CA GLN A 154 -9.64 5.54 15.15
C GLN A 154 -9.85 6.15 13.76
N SER A 155 -8.84 6.09 12.88
CA SER A 155 -8.91 6.65 11.54
C SER A 155 -9.88 5.88 10.65
N LYS A 156 -10.96 6.53 10.24
CA LYS A 156 -11.90 5.99 9.26
C LYS A 156 -11.29 5.88 7.86
N VAL A 157 -10.37 6.77 7.54
CA VAL A 157 -9.65 6.73 6.25
C VAL A 157 -8.75 5.49 6.23
N ARG A 158 -8.01 5.21 7.30
CA ARG A 158 -7.23 3.98 7.45
C ARG A 158 -8.10 2.73 7.28
N GLU A 159 -9.27 2.71 7.93
CA GLU A 159 -10.21 1.59 7.86
C GLU A 159 -10.74 1.40 6.43
N ALA A 160 -11.17 2.49 5.76
CA ALA A 160 -11.67 2.44 4.39
C ALA A 160 -10.61 1.91 3.40
N TYR A 161 -9.34 2.25 3.62
CA TYR A 161 -8.21 1.75 2.82
C TYR A 161 -7.65 0.41 3.31
N LYS A 162 -8.26 -0.24 4.29
CA LYS A 162 -7.80 -1.51 4.87
C LYS A 162 -6.30 -1.48 5.23
N VAL A 163 -5.84 -0.36 5.80
CA VAL A 163 -4.46 -0.19 6.24
C VAL A 163 -4.27 -0.87 7.59
N GLU A 164 -3.65 -2.03 7.59
CA GLU A 164 -3.39 -2.81 8.81
C GLU A 164 -2.12 -2.33 9.53
N GLN A 165 -1.16 -1.79 8.77
CA GLN A 165 0.14 -1.28 9.27
C GLN A 165 0.65 -0.13 8.41
N VAL A 166 1.62 0.61 8.91
CA VAL A 166 2.35 1.64 8.14
C VAL A 166 3.83 1.26 8.03
N PRO A 167 4.50 1.56 6.90
CA PRO A 167 3.97 2.25 5.72
C PRO A 167 3.05 1.37 4.88
N THR A 168 2.01 1.94 4.30
CA THR A 168 1.18 1.33 3.27
C THR A 168 0.95 2.36 2.16
N VAL A 169 1.17 1.96 0.92
CA VAL A 169 1.09 2.85 -0.25
C VAL A 169 0.13 2.30 -1.29
N TYR A 170 -0.62 3.19 -1.93
CA TYR A 170 -1.48 2.86 -3.07
C TYR A 170 -1.09 3.72 -4.26
N LEU A 171 -0.97 3.11 -5.44
CA LEU A 171 -0.95 3.83 -6.71
C LEU A 171 -2.39 3.87 -7.24
N ILE A 172 -2.88 5.06 -7.50
CA ILE A 172 -4.25 5.31 -7.97
C ILE A 172 -4.16 5.94 -9.36
N GLY A 173 -4.93 5.41 -10.30
CA GLY A 173 -4.98 5.89 -11.67
C GLY A 173 -5.80 7.18 -11.85
N PRO A 174 -5.74 7.79 -13.03
CA PRO A 174 -6.46 9.04 -13.35
C PRO A 174 -7.98 8.90 -13.22
N ASP A 175 -8.51 7.72 -13.47
CA ASP A 175 -9.92 7.38 -13.28
C ASP A 175 -10.31 7.19 -11.79
N GLY A 176 -9.30 7.20 -10.91
CA GLY A 176 -9.42 7.00 -9.47
C GLY A 176 -9.52 5.56 -9.03
N ASN A 177 -9.26 4.61 -9.91
CA ASN A 177 -9.14 3.21 -9.51
C ASN A 177 -7.78 2.94 -8.87
N ILE A 178 -7.77 2.07 -7.86
CA ILE A 178 -6.54 1.56 -7.28
C ILE A 178 -5.89 0.61 -8.28
N LEU A 179 -4.66 0.94 -8.69
CA LEU A 179 -3.86 0.16 -9.62
C LEU A 179 -2.98 -0.84 -8.87
N LEU A 180 -2.25 -0.38 -7.85
CA LEU A 180 -1.32 -1.20 -7.08
C LEU A 180 -1.37 -0.84 -5.59
N LYS A 181 -1.05 -1.83 -4.75
CA LYS A 181 -0.77 -1.66 -3.31
C LYS A 181 0.71 -1.98 -3.05
N ASN A 182 1.39 -1.10 -2.32
CA ASN A 182 2.82 -1.17 -2.03
C ASN A 182 3.68 -1.41 -3.29
N PRO A 183 3.52 -0.56 -4.34
CA PRO A 183 4.32 -0.71 -5.55
C PRO A 183 5.79 -0.43 -5.29
N GLU A 184 6.66 -1.11 -6.04
CA GLU A 184 8.05 -0.72 -6.18
C GLU A 184 8.15 0.54 -7.06
N ILE A 185 9.25 1.27 -6.92
CA ILE A 185 9.41 2.55 -7.61
C ILE A 185 9.46 2.37 -9.14
N GLU A 186 10.06 1.28 -9.60
CA GLU A 186 10.17 0.91 -11.00
C GLU A 186 8.78 0.70 -11.62
N GLU A 187 7.86 0.06 -10.88
CA GLU A 187 6.48 -0.16 -11.34
C GLU A 187 5.71 1.14 -11.48
N ILE A 188 5.92 2.08 -10.53
CA ILE A 188 5.32 3.40 -10.61
C ILE A 188 5.79 4.11 -11.88
N HIS A 189 7.11 4.08 -12.15
CA HIS A 189 7.67 4.69 -13.35
C HIS A 189 7.14 4.09 -14.65
N GLU A 190 7.02 2.77 -14.72
CA GLU A 190 6.49 2.08 -15.90
C GLU A 190 5.05 2.49 -16.19
N ILE A 191 4.17 2.47 -15.17
CA ILE A 191 2.75 2.81 -15.34
C ILE A 191 2.58 4.28 -15.75
N VAL A 192 3.25 5.20 -15.05
CA VAL A 192 3.10 6.63 -15.30
C VAL A 192 3.67 7.04 -16.69
N LYS A 193 4.70 6.33 -17.18
CA LYS A 193 5.27 6.59 -18.51
C LYS A 193 4.42 6.04 -19.66
N GLN A 194 3.80 4.86 -19.50
CA GLN A 194 3.00 4.21 -20.54
C GLN A 194 1.75 5.00 -20.94
N GLU A 195 1.12 5.73 -20.03
CA GLU A 195 -0.09 6.50 -20.33
C GLU A 195 0.18 7.89 -20.94
N ARG A 196 1.43 8.28 -21.07
CA ARG A 196 1.85 9.52 -21.76
C ARG A 196 2.21 9.34 -23.24
N ALA A 197 2.36 8.09 -23.70
CA ALA A 197 2.70 7.75 -25.07
C ALA A 197 1.44 7.55 -25.92
#